data_9292042ebf18a99a6ed7cdaf41d2043a
#
_entry.id   9292042ebf18a99a6ed7cdaf41d2043a
#
_cell.length_a   1.000
_cell.length_b   1.000
_cell.length_c   1.000
_cell.angle_alpha   90.00
_cell.angle_beta   90.00
_cell.angle_gamma   90.00
#
_symmetry.space_group_name_H-M   'P 1'
#
loop_
_entity.id
_entity.type
_entity.pdbx_description
1 polymer ?
#
loop_
_entity_poly.entity_id
_entity_poly.type
_entity_poly.pdbx_seq_one_letter_code
_entity_poly.pdbx_strand_id
1 'polypeptide(L)'
;MQYNSCFRNIVLWYGRNQRDLPFRGVKDPYKIWLSETMLQQTQVKSAIPYYNKWLKRFPSLKDVSKANLEELLKLWEGLGYYRRVHNFFKAVKIITKVHNGIIPKNYNSFISLPGVGEYTAAAVLSIAYKKPYPAIDVNVKRVLARILGIKHFTVFNKRRIFKVLKKNIQLFHPGSFNQSLMELGALICKPKQPVCCKCPASSYCKGFNLDKPEDYPATKKRGKKPHHSFVSALIWREEKFYIQKRNNVGMLPGLWETPSFEIKEGEKPEISLIKGMRKNFGTSVKIINRIGAVQHAYSHFSITLHGFNCLELNSQIKGARDFDWISKIDLINFTFPRANYKLFSLIDLKV
;
A
#
# COMPACT_ATOMS: atom_id res chain seq x y z
N MET A 1 13.81 -30.54 -17.63
CA MET A 1 13.98 -29.92 -18.96
C MET A 1 12.71 -29.23 -19.47
N GLN A 2 11.50 -29.72 -19.16
CA GLN A 2 10.21 -29.30 -19.76
C GLN A 2 9.87 -27.79 -19.68
N TYR A 3 10.34 -27.02 -18.70
CA TYR A 3 10.00 -25.60 -18.55
C TYR A 3 11.11 -24.63 -18.95
N ASN A 4 12.29 -25.09 -19.29
CA ASN A 4 13.42 -24.20 -19.65
C ASN A 4 13.08 -23.38 -20.91
N SER A 5 12.61 -24.02 -21.98
CA SER A 5 12.19 -23.34 -23.21
C SER A 5 11.04 -22.37 -22.97
N CYS A 6 10.06 -22.73 -22.11
CA CYS A 6 9.00 -21.86 -21.71
C CYS A 6 9.52 -20.54 -21.09
N PHE A 7 10.40 -20.64 -20.09
CA PHE A 7 10.96 -19.47 -19.43
C PHE A 7 11.91 -18.68 -20.35
N ARG A 8 12.64 -19.35 -21.24
CA ARG A 8 13.46 -18.68 -22.27
C ARG A 8 12.58 -17.80 -23.16
N ASN A 9 11.47 -18.33 -23.66
CA ASN A 9 10.54 -17.55 -24.49
C ASN A 9 9.97 -16.35 -23.73
N ILE A 10 9.62 -16.50 -22.44
CA ILE A 10 9.13 -15.41 -21.60
C ILE A 10 10.19 -14.33 -21.40
N VAL A 11 11.44 -14.71 -21.13
CA VAL A 11 12.54 -13.76 -20.93
C VAL A 11 12.89 -13.02 -22.23
N LEU A 12 12.92 -13.72 -23.37
CA LEU A 12 13.12 -13.10 -24.69
C LEU A 12 12.00 -12.15 -25.06
N TRP A 13 10.74 -12.53 -24.80
CA TRP A 13 9.59 -11.67 -24.99
C TRP A 13 9.71 -10.40 -24.13
N TYR A 14 10.09 -10.54 -22.86
CA TYR A 14 10.27 -9.42 -21.96
C TYR A 14 11.29 -8.42 -22.47
N GLY A 15 12.42 -8.88 -22.97
CA GLY A 15 13.45 -8.02 -23.55
C GLY A 15 12.95 -7.08 -24.66
N ARG A 16 11.90 -7.49 -25.40
CA ARG A 16 11.32 -6.74 -26.52
C ARG A 16 10.05 -5.95 -26.17
N ASN A 17 9.36 -6.31 -25.08
CA ASN A 17 8.01 -5.83 -24.78
C ASN A 17 7.86 -5.22 -23.38
N GLN A 18 8.94 -5.09 -22.60
CA GLN A 18 8.86 -4.47 -21.29
C GLN A 18 8.41 -3.02 -21.40
N ARG A 19 7.54 -2.60 -20.47
CA ARG A 19 7.14 -1.20 -20.38
C ARG A 19 8.30 -0.32 -19.96
N ASP A 20 8.39 0.86 -20.53
CA ASP A 20 9.27 1.92 -20.02
C ASP A 20 8.70 2.48 -18.72
N LEU A 21 9.39 2.20 -17.61
CA LEU A 21 8.98 2.60 -16.27
C LEU A 21 10.18 3.20 -15.53
N PRO A 22 10.01 4.27 -14.73
CA PRO A 22 11.12 5.00 -14.11
C PRO A 22 11.96 4.16 -13.14
N PHE A 23 11.48 2.99 -12.77
CA PHE A 23 12.19 2.01 -11.93
C PHE A 23 12.68 0.78 -12.70
N ARG A 24 12.56 0.76 -14.05
CA ARG A 24 13.17 -0.29 -14.90
C ARG A 24 14.60 0.09 -15.27
N GLY A 25 15.45 -0.90 -15.44
CA GLY A 25 16.87 -0.68 -15.73
C GLY A 25 17.68 -0.06 -14.58
N VAL A 26 17.04 0.28 -13.47
CA VAL A 26 17.68 0.85 -12.28
C VAL A 26 18.50 -0.24 -11.57
N LYS A 27 19.74 0.11 -11.16
CA LYS A 27 20.64 -0.79 -10.43
C LYS A 27 20.76 -0.46 -8.95
N ASP A 28 20.34 0.76 -8.55
CA ASP A 28 20.40 1.23 -7.17
C ASP A 28 19.41 0.45 -6.27
N PRO A 29 19.89 -0.29 -5.26
CA PRO A 29 19.04 -1.08 -4.38
C PRO A 29 17.98 -0.28 -3.64
N TYR A 30 18.30 0.97 -3.26
CA TYR A 30 17.35 1.86 -2.59
C TYR A 30 16.17 2.21 -3.50
N LYS A 31 16.44 2.59 -4.74
CA LYS A 31 15.42 2.96 -5.72
C LYS A 31 14.54 1.77 -6.10
N ILE A 32 15.14 0.58 -6.23
CA ILE A 32 14.41 -0.66 -6.46
C ILE A 32 13.53 -1.01 -5.26
N TRP A 33 14.06 -0.97 -4.04
CA TRP A 33 13.29 -1.26 -2.83
C TRP A 33 12.14 -0.28 -2.62
N LEU A 34 12.36 1.01 -2.87
CA LEU A 34 11.33 2.04 -2.82
C LEU A 34 10.19 1.71 -3.79
N SER A 35 10.50 1.42 -5.05
CA SER A 35 9.48 1.08 -6.05
C SER A 35 8.70 -0.17 -5.65
N GLU A 36 9.38 -1.24 -5.21
CA GLU A 36 8.73 -2.47 -4.76
C GLU A 36 7.81 -2.23 -3.54
N THR A 37 8.21 -1.32 -2.64
CA THR A 37 7.39 -0.91 -1.50
C THR A 37 6.16 -0.12 -1.95
N MET A 38 6.31 0.82 -2.88
CA MET A 38 5.19 1.61 -3.40
C MET A 38 4.20 0.76 -4.22
N LEU A 39 4.68 -0.26 -4.92
CA LEU A 39 3.87 -1.14 -5.76
C LEU A 39 3.10 -2.21 -4.97
N GLN A 40 3.38 -2.41 -3.68
CA GLN A 40 2.56 -3.31 -2.86
C GLN A 40 1.10 -2.83 -2.84
N GLN A 41 0.18 -3.61 -3.45
CA GLN A 41 -1.25 -3.29 -3.54
C GLN A 41 -1.59 -1.95 -4.22
N THR A 42 -0.68 -1.39 -4.99
CA THR A 42 -0.86 -0.14 -5.74
C THR A 42 -0.60 -0.39 -7.22
N GLN A 43 -1.45 0.17 -8.09
CA GLN A 43 -1.25 0.08 -9.53
C GLN A 43 -0.02 0.88 -9.97
N VAL A 44 0.73 0.37 -10.94
CA VAL A 44 1.95 1.00 -11.49
C VAL A 44 1.70 2.46 -11.88
N LYS A 45 0.65 2.73 -12.66
CA LYS A 45 0.30 4.10 -13.11
C LYS A 45 0.11 5.07 -11.94
N SER A 46 -0.48 4.60 -10.84
CA SER A 46 -0.71 5.42 -9.65
C SER A 46 0.57 5.64 -8.83
N ALA A 47 1.52 4.69 -8.84
CA ALA A 47 2.74 4.77 -8.05
C ALA A 47 3.81 5.69 -8.67
N ILE A 48 3.87 5.81 -10.01
CA ILE A 48 4.91 6.57 -10.72
C ILE A 48 5.04 8.04 -10.24
N PRO A 49 3.96 8.83 -10.12
CA PRO A 49 4.09 10.21 -9.65
C PRO A 49 4.69 10.32 -8.24
N TYR A 50 4.32 9.39 -7.35
CA TYR A 50 4.86 9.33 -5.98
C TYR A 50 6.34 8.95 -5.95
N TYR A 51 6.73 7.96 -6.77
CA TYR A 51 8.11 7.54 -6.90
C TYR A 51 9.01 8.70 -7.37
N ASN A 52 8.60 9.41 -8.40
CA ASN A 52 9.35 10.55 -8.93
C ASN A 52 9.42 11.70 -7.92
N LYS A 53 8.29 12.06 -7.28
CA LYS A 53 8.25 13.10 -6.24
C LYS A 53 9.14 12.73 -5.04
N TRP A 54 9.11 11.47 -4.63
CA TRP A 54 9.95 10.98 -3.53
C TRP A 54 11.43 11.07 -3.86
N LEU A 55 11.87 10.60 -5.03
CA LEU A 55 13.27 10.64 -5.42
C LEU A 55 13.79 12.05 -5.66
N LYS A 56 12.94 13.00 -6.04
CA LYS A 56 13.31 14.42 -6.13
C LYS A 56 13.68 14.98 -4.74
N ARG A 57 12.95 14.57 -3.69
CA ARG A 57 13.19 15.03 -2.32
C ARG A 57 14.22 14.20 -1.57
N PHE A 58 14.23 12.90 -1.79
CA PHE A 58 15.09 11.92 -1.14
C PHE A 58 15.82 11.08 -2.19
N PRO A 59 16.86 11.61 -2.84
CA PRO A 59 17.60 10.92 -3.90
C PRO A 59 18.36 9.69 -3.39
N SER A 60 18.69 9.62 -2.11
CA SER A 60 19.43 8.52 -1.48
C SER A 60 18.77 8.03 -0.18
N LEU A 61 19.16 6.82 0.23
CA LEU A 61 18.75 6.25 1.52
C LEU A 61 19.21 7.12 2.71
N LYS A 62 20.36 7.79 2.58
CA LYS A 62 20.90 8.72 3.60
C LYS A 62 19.96 9.91 3.80
N ASP A 63 19.35 10.43 2.74
CA ASP A 63 18.41 11.55 2.83
C ASP A 63 17.15 11.15 3.59
N VAL A 64 16.61 9.95 3.29
CA VAL A 64 15.48 9.39 4.06
C VAL A 64 15.86 9.19 5.53
N SER A 65 17.09 8.77 5.82
CA SER A 65 17.52 8.52 7.19
C SER A 65 17.58 9.80 8.05
N LYS A 66 17.76 10.95 7.44
CA LYS A 66 17.81 12.26 8.12
C LYS A 66 16.45 12.93 8.25
N ALA A 67 15.47 12.50 7.48
CA ALA A 67 14.14 13.07 7.47
C ALA A 67 13.35 12.74 8.75
N ASN A 68 12.28 13.48 8.99
CA ASN A 68 11.26 13.12 9.97
C ASN A 68 10.13 12.30 9.29
N LEU A 69 9.37 11.58 10.11
CA LEU A 69 8.30 10.71 9.61
C LEU A 69 7.16 11.50 8.94
N GLU A 70 6.86 12.70 9.42
CA GLU A 70 5.78 13.53 8.89
C GLU A 70 6.03 13.95 7.45
N GLU A 71 7.28 14.31 7.14
CA GLU A 71 7.70 14.65 5.78
C GLU A 71 7.52 13.43 4.82
N LEU A 72 7.85 12.23 5.29
CA LEU A 72 7.65 11.01 4.52
C LEU A 72 6.15 10.72 4.32
N LEU A 73 5.34 10.88 5.37
CA LEU A 73 3.89 10.70 5.31
C LEU A 73 3.25 11.69 4.35
N LYS A 74 3.72 12.94 4.33
CA LYS A 74 3.22 13.96 3.40
C LYS A 74 3.53 13.63 1.94
N LEU A 75 4.71 13.12 1.63
CA LEU A 75 5.05 12.65 0.29
C LEU A 75 4.30 11.38 -0.11
N TRP A 76 3.85 10.59 0.87
CA TRP A 76 3.09 9.35 0.66
C TRP A 76 1.59 9.57 0.60
N GLU A 77 1.15 10.81 0.87
CA GLU A 77 -0.27 11.16 0.98
C GLU A 77 -1.06 10.83 -0.29
N GLY A 78 -2.12 10.03 -0.12
CA GLY A 78 -2.95 9.56 -1.24
C GLY A 78 -2.54 8.21 -1.84
N LEU A 79 -1.31 7.73 -1.62
CA LEU A 79 -0.87 6.40 -2.10
C LEU A 79 -1.52 5.25 -1.30
N GLY A 80 -1.93 5.52 -0.05
CA GLY A 80 -2.57 4.53 0.82
C GLY A 80 -1.61 3.53 1.46
N TYR A 81 -2.17 2.62 2.29
CA TYR A 81 -1.37 1.61 2.99
C TYR A 81 -0.16 2.19 3.74
N TYR A 82 -0.38 3.21 4.55
CA TYR A 82 0.65 4.01 5.23
C TYR A 82 1.60 3.20 6.10
N ARG A 83 1.19 2.00 6.54
CA ARG A 83 2.07 1.06 7.23
C ARG A 83 3.35 0.74 6.43
N ARG A 84 3.29 0.84 5.10
CA ARG A 84 4.46 0.63 4.23
C ARG A 84 5.53 1.68 4.47
N VAL A 85 5.16 2.97 4.45
CA VAL A 85 6.13 4.06 4.68
C VAL A 85 6.66 4.06 6.10
N HIS A 86 5.83 3.75 7.11
CA HIS A 86 6.29 3.57 8.48
C HIS A 86 7.34 2.46 8.60
N ASN A 87 7.06 1.29 8.03
CA ASN A 87 7.99 0.17 8.06
C ASN A 87 9.26 0.47 7.26
N PHE A 88 9.11 1.09 6.09
CA PHE A 88 10.23 1.53 5.26
C PHE A 88 11.15 2.47 6.03
N PHE A 89 10.60 3.48 6.69
CA PHE A 89 11.38 4.41 7.50
C PHE A 89 12.10 3.72 8.67
N LYS A 90 11.40 2.86 9.42
CA LYS A 90 12.02 2.06 10.49
C LYS A 90 13.17 1.20 9.95
N ALA A 91 12.98 0.54 8.81
CA ALA A 91 14.00 -0.26 8.17
C ALA A 91 15.20 0.59 7.71
N VAL A 92 14.97 1.78 7.15
CA VAL A 92 16.03 2.73 6.79
C VAL A 92 16.86 3.13 8.01
N LYS A 93 16.22 3.43 9.15
CA LYS A 93 16.95 3.74 10.40
C LYS A 93 17.81 2.57 10.88
N ILE A 94 17.31 1.34 10.79
CA ILE A 94 18.07 0.13 11.13
C ILE A 94 19.27 -0.03 10.17
N ILE A 95 19.03 0.09 8.85
CA ILE A 95 20.11 -0.01 7.85
C ILE A 95 21.20 1.03 8.11
N THR A 96 20.81 2.26 8.43
CA THR A 96 21.77 3.33 8.72
C THR A 96 22.60 3.01 9.98
N LYS A 97 21.93 2.52 11.04
CA LYS A 97 22.60 2.26 12.34
C LYS A 97 23.41 0.96 12.36
N VAL A 98 22.90 -0.12 11.74
CA VAL A 98 23.45 -1.48 11.86
C VAL A 98 24.24 -1.90 10.65
N HIS A 99 23.91 -1.37 9.47
CA HIS A 99 24.50 -1.77 8.19
C HIS A 99 25.22 -0.62 7.47
N ASN A 100 25.65 0.42 8.21
CA ASN A 100 26.39 1.58 7.68
C ASN A 100 25.74 2.22 6.45
N GLY A 101 24.40 2.25 6.40
CA GLY A 101 23.65 2.81 5.28
C GLY A 101 23.62 1.94 4.01
N ILE A 102 24.14 0.71 4.05
CA ILE A 102 24.19 -0.22 2.92
C ILE A 102 23.07 -1.25 3.05
N ILE A 103 22.23 -1.37 2.05
CA ILE A 103 21.16 -2.38 2.02
C ILE A 103 21.79 -3.78 2.02
N PRO A 104 21.44 -4.66 2.96
CA PRO A 104 22.03 -5.98 3.09
C PRO A 104 21.87 -6.83 1.83
N LYS A 105 22.98 -7.46 1.38
CA LYS A 105 22.99 -8.41 0.26
C LYS A 105 22.62 -9.84 0.70
N ASN A 106 22.61 -10.09 2.00
CA ASN A 106 22.21 -11.37 2.58
C ASN A 106 20.69 -11.42 2.75
N TYR A 107 20.08 -12.54 2.37
CA TYR A 107 18.63 -12.72 2.41
C TYR A 107 18.08 -12.61 3.84
N ASN A 108 18.70 -13.30 4.80
CA ASN A 108 18.23 -13.33 6.18
C ASN A 108 18.32 -11.95 6.85
N SER A 109 19.41 -11.23 6.62
CA SER A 109 19.60 -9.87 7.12
C SER A 109 18.60 -8.88 6.48
N PHE A 110 18.25 -9.05 5.21
CA PHE A 110 17.33 -8.14 4.55
C PHE A 110 15.87 -8.43 4.89
N ILE A 111 15.47 -9.71 4.95
CA ILE A 111 14.08 -10.09 5.31
C ILE A 111 13.74 -9.79 6.78
N SER A 112 14.73 -9.68 7.67
CA SER A 112 14.50 -9.30 9.07
C SER A 112 14.10 -7.83 9.27
N LEU A 113 14.24 -7.00 8.24
CA LEU A 113 13.90 -5.59 8.31
C LEU A 113 12.38 -5.36 8.30
N PRO A 114 11.87 -4.36 9.05
CA PRO A 114 10.45 -4.03 9.07
C PRO A 114 9.87 -3.82 7.66
N GLY A 115 8.78 -4.51 7.34
CA GLY A 115 8.09 -4.38 6.05
C GLY A 115 8.72 -5.10 4.86
N VAL A 116 9.84 -5.78 5.06
CA VAL A 116 10.47 -6.61 4.04
C VAL A 116 9.96 -8.05 4.18
N GLY A 117 9.09 -8.47 3.27
CA GLY A 117 8.62 -9.84 3.18
C GLY A 117 9.43 -10.65 2.15
N GLU A 118 9.15 -11.95 2.04
CA GLU A 118 9.80 -12.88 1.09
C GLU A 118 9.83 -12.34 -0.34
N TYR A 119 8.70 -11.80 -0.81
CA TYR A 119 8.61 -11.20 -2.14
C TYR A 119 9.57 -10.01 -2.29
N THR A 120 9.49 -9.04 -1.38
CA THR A 120 10.31 -7.82 -1.46
C THR A 120 11.80 -8.16 -1.37
N ALA A 121 12.19 -9.07 -0.46
CA ALA A 121 13.56 -9.53 -0.35
C ALA A 121 14.03 -10.18 -1.65
N ALA A 122 13.26 -11.10 -2.22
CA ALA A 122 13.61 -11.79 -3.46
C ALA A 122 13.68 -10.82 -4.66
N ALA A 123 12.74 -9.88 -4.79
CA ALA A 123 12.72 -8.89 -5.86
C ALA A 123 13.96 -7.99 -5.81
N VAL A 124 14.20 -7.34 -4.67
CA VAL A 124 15.33 -6.42 -4.51
C VAL A 124 16.67 -7.15 -4.70
N LEU A 125 16.84 -8.30 -4.05
CA LEU A 125 18.11 -9.04 -4.14
C LEU A 125 18.38 -9.60 -5.53
N SER A 126 17.35 -10.01 -6.26
CA SER A 126 17.54 -10.50 -7.63
C SER A 126 17.80 -9.37 -8.63
N ILE A 127 17.14 -8.24 -8.50
CA ILE A 127 17.28 -7.12 -9.43
C ILE A 127 18.57 -6.35 -9.16
N ALA A 128 18.82 -5.96 -7.90
CA ALA A 128 19.98 -5.14 -7.54
C ALA A 128 21.28 -5.94 -7.45
N TYR A 129 21.21 -7.15 -6.88
CA TYR A 129 22.41 -7.94 -6.54
C TYR A 129 22.54 -9.25 -7.32
N LYS A 130 21.70 -9.49 -8.31
CA LYS A 130 21.72 -10.68 -9.18
C LYS A 130 21.63 -12.00 -8.39
N LYS A 131 21.03 -11.99 -7.21
CA LYS A 131 20.86 -13.20 -6.39
C LYS A 131 19.71 -14.05 -6.92
N PRO A 132 19.84 -15.38 -7.05
CA PRO A 132 18.84 -16.25 -7.68
C PRO A 132 17.67 -16.58 -6.74
N TYR A 133 16.99 -15.55 -6.24
CA TYR A 133 15.78 -15.67 -5.41
C TYR A 133 14.53 -15.45 -6.26
N PRO A 134 13.60 -16.43 -6.36
CA PRO A 134 12.34 -16.27 -7.06
C PRO A 134 11.42 -15.27 -6.33
N ALA A 135 11.05 -14.18 -6.99
CA ALA A 135 10.09 -13.21 -6.48
C ALA A 135 8.67 -13.59 -6.92
N ILE A 136 7.83 -14.02 -5.96
CA ILE A 136 6.51 -14.60 -6.25
C ILE A 136 5.42 -13.65 -5.77
N ASP A 137 4.99 -12.74 -6.63
CA ASP A 137 3.83 -11.87 -6.42
C ASP A 137 2.52 -12.54 -6.88
N VAL A 138 1.42 -11.80 -6.81
CA VAL A 138 0.10 -12.29 -7.27
C VAL A 138 0.06 -12.55 -8.78
N ASN A 139 0.83 -11.82 -9.57
CA ASN A 139 0.91 -12.01 -11.02
C ASN A 139 1.68 -13.29 -11.35
N VAL A 140 2.86 -13.45 -10.76
CA VAL A 140 3.68 -14.66 -10.91
C VAL A 140 2.93 -15.90 -10.44
N LYS A 141 2.22 -15.83 -9.30
CA LYS A 141 1.34 -16.93 -8.83
C LYS A 141 0.30 -17.31 -9.88
N ARG A 142 -0.37 -16.34 -10.49
CA ARG A 142 -1.39 -16.58 -11.53
C ARG A 142 -0.77 -17.18 -12.78
N VAL A 143 0.34 -16.61 -13.28
CA VAL A 143 1.07 -17.11 -14.46
C VAL A 143 1.44 -18.57 -14.25
N LEU A 144 2.09 -18.89 -13.13
CA LEU A 144 2.54 -20.25 -12.83
C LEU A 144 1.34 -21.21 -12.57
N ALA A 145 0.27 -20.73 -11.95
CA ALA A 145 -0.93 -21.54 -11.77
C ALA A 145 -1.50 -21.99 -13.12
N ARG A 146 -1.52 -21.09 -14.11
CA ARG A 146 -2.00 -21.40 -15.47
C ARG A 146 -1.04 -22.30 -16.24
N ILE A 147 0.23 -21.99 -16.24
CA ILE A 147 1.26 -22.83 -16.90
C ILE A 147 1.24 -24.27 -16.33
N LEU A 148 1.16 -24.40 -15.01
CA LEU A 148 1.23 -25.70 -14.32
C LEU A 148 -0.12 -26.41 -14.15
N GLY A 149 -1.26 -25.76 -14.47
CA GLY A 149 -2.59 -26.29 -14.27
C GLY A 149 -2.99 -26.41 -12.78
N ILE A 150 -2.64 -25.42 -11.97
CA ILE A 150 -2.88 -25.41 -10.53
C ILE A 150 -4.17 -24.64 -10.22
N LYS A 151 -5.23 -25.34 -9.79
CA LYS A 151 -6.49 -24.70 -9.36
C LYS A 151 -6.41 -24.12 -7.95
N HIS A 152 -5.74 -24.79 -7.01
CA HIS A 152 -5.71 -24.40 -5.60
C HIS A 152 -4.27 -24.29 -5.08
N PHE A 153 -3.98 -23.21 -4.33
CA PHE A 153 -2.67 -22.98 -3.72
C PHE A 153 -2.54 -23.75 -2.39
N THR A 154 -2.49 -25.09 -2.48
CA THR A 154 -2.09 -25.94 -1.35
C THR A 154 -0.62 -25.73 -1.00
N VAL A 155 -0.18 -26.19 0.18
CA VAL A 155 1.24 -26.18 0.57
C VAL A 155 2.10 -26.92 -0.46
N PHE A 156 1.62 -28.06 -0.95
CA PHE A 156 2.28 -28.84 -1.99
C PHE A 156 2.46 -28.03 -3.29
N ASN A 157 1.40 -27.39 -3.78
CA ASN A 157 1.44 -26.62 -5.00
C ASN A 157 2.32 -25.35 -4.89
N LYS A 158 2.33 -24.71 -3.73
CA LYS A 158 3.26 -23.60 -3.47
C LYS A 158 4.72 -24.06 -3.53
N ARG A 159 5.04 -25.18 -2.89
CA ARG A 159 6.37 -25.79 -2.95
C ARG A 159 6.76 -26.18 -4.38
N ARG A 160 5.82 -26.73 -5.16
CA ARG A 160 6.04 -27.07 -6.57
C ARG A 160 6.38 -25.83 -7.41
N ILE A 161 5.61 -24.75 -7.28
CA ILE A 161 5.90 -23.46 -7.95
C ILE A 161 7.31 -22.98 -7.58
N PHE A 162 7.61 -22.92 -6.29
CA PHE A 162 8.93 -22.48 -5.82
C PHE A 162 10.07 -23.33 -6.36
N LYS A 163 9.93 -24.66 -6.36
CA LYS A 163 10.95 -25.60 -6.89
C LYS A 163 11.19 -25.36 -8.38
N VAL A 164 10.11 -25.18 -9.17
CA VAL A 164 10.21 -24.89 -10.61
C VAL A 164 10.94 -23.57 -10.84
N LEU A 165 10.58 -22.51 -10.13
CA LEU A 165 11.23 -21.21 -10.29
C LEU A 165 12.69 -21.23 -9.82
N LYS A 166 12.98 -21.84 -8.66
CA LYS A 166 14.34 -21.94 -8.10
C LYS A 166 15.31 -22.66 -9.03
N LYS A 167 14.83 -23.70 -9.72
CA LYS A 167 15.64 -24.44 -10.70
C LYS A 167 15.94 -23.60 -11.94
N ASN A 168 14.96 -22.84 -12.43
CA ASN A 168 15.09 -22.14 -13.72
C ASN A 168 15.75 -20.76 -13.60
N ILE A 169 15.55 -20.02 -12.49
CA ILE A 169 16.12 -18.68 -12.31
C ILE A 169 17.65 -18.66 -12.43
N GLN A 170 18.33 -19.77 -12.10
CA GLN A 170 19.78 -19.90 -12.21
C GLN A 170 20.29 -19.93 -13.66
N LEU A 171 19.41 -20.18 -14.63
CA LEU A 171 19.73 -20.24 -16.04
C LEU A 171 19.65 -18.88 -16.75
N PHE A 172 19.22 -17.85 -16.04
CA PHE A 172 18.97 -16.52 -16.57
C PHE A 172 19.56 -15.44 -15.64
N HIS A 173 19.58 -14.20 -16.12
CA HIS A 173 19.79 -13.07 -15.22
C HIS A 173 18.62 -12.96 -14.24
N PRO A 174 18.84 -13.12 -12.92
CA PRO A 174 17.74 -13.30 -11.95
C PRO A 174 16.72 -12.16 -11.92
N GLY A 175 17.18 -10.90 -12.03
CA GLY A 175 16.30 -9.75 -12.08
C GLY A 175 15.40 -9.77 -13.33
N SER A 176 15.97 -10.04 -14.50
CA SER A 176 15.20 -10.14 -15.76
C SER A 176 14.22 -11.30 -15.74
N PHE A 177 14.59 -12.44 -15.16
CA PHE A 177 13.72 -13.59 -14.98
C PHE A 177 12.49 -13.25 -14.15
N ASN A 178 12.68 -12.66 -12.97
CA ASN A 178 11.56 -12.27 -12.10
C ASN A 178 10.68 -11.20 -12.76
N GLN A 179 11.29 -10.16 -13.32
CA GLN A 179 10.56 -9.08 -13.97
C GLN A 179 9.78 -9.56 -15.20
N SER A 180 10.31 -10.52 -15.96
CA SER A 180 9.60 -11.06 -17.13
C SER A 180 8.30 -11.77 -16.77
N LEU A 181 8.29 -12.52 -15.67
CA LEU A 181 7.09 -13.19 -15.18
C LEU A 181 6.04 -12.20 -14.65
N MET A 182 6.49 -11.16 -13.93
CA MET A 182 5.61 -10.09 -13.44
C MET A 182 4.99 -9.33 -14.62
N GLU A 183 5.79 -8.99 -15.64
CA GLU A 183 5.36 -8.25 -16.81
C GLU A 183 4.39 -9.06 -17.67
N LEU A 184 4.67 -10.35 -17.88
CA LEU A 184 3.75 -11.28 -18.55
C LEU A 184 2.39 -11.30 -17.85
N GLY A 185 2.39 -11.36 -16.52
CA GLY A 185 1.18 -11.29 -15.72
C GLY A 185 0.44 -9.94 -15.85
N ALA A 186 1.16 -8.85 -15.96
CA ALA A 186 0.58 -7.52 -16.07
C ALA A 186 -0.04 -7.25 -17.45
N LEU A 187 0.62 -7.69 -18.53
CA LEU A 187 0.26 -7.32 -19.91
C LEU A 187 -0.57 -8.37 -20.64
N ILE A 188 -0.21 -9.63 -20.50
CA ILE A 188 -0.76 -10.76 -21.31
C ILE A 188 -1.66 -11.64 -20.44
N CYS A 189 -1.10 -12.25 -19.41
CA CYS A 189 -1.77 -13.23 -18.57
C CYS A 189 -2.64 -12.53 -17.51
N LYS A 190 -3.59 -11.68 -17.93
CA LYS A 190 -4.49 -10.90 -17.06
C LYS A 190 -5.42 -11.80 -16.25
N PRO A 191 -5.98 -11.32 -15.11
CA PRO A 191 -6.95 -12.10 -14.32
C PRO A 191 -8.16 -12.52 -15.13
N LYS A 192 -8.75 -11.58 -15.87
CA LYS A 192 -9.86 -11.79 -16.79
C LYS A 192 -9.39 -11.52 -18.22
N GLN A 193 -9.95 -12.25 -19.18
CA GLN A 193 -9.67 -12.10 -20.62
C GLN A 193 -8.15 -12.07 -20.92
N PRO A 194 -7.37 -13.08 -20.54
CA PRO A 194 -5.96 -13.14 -20.89
C PRO A 194 -5.77 -13.25 -22.40
N VAL A 195 -4.74 -12.56 -22.92
CA VAL A 195 -4.45 -12.54 -24.37
C VAL A 195 -3.54 -13.73 -24.73
N CYS A 196 -4.07 -14.94 -24.63
CA CYS A 196 -3.30 -16.19 -24.74
C CYS A 196 -2.67 -16.38 -26.12
N CYS A 197 -3.31 -15.91 -27.21
CA CYS A 197 -2.76 -15.98 -28.57
C CYS A 197 -1.43 -15.19 -28.75
N LYS A 198 -1.20 -14.14 -27.91
CA LYS A 198 0.05 -13.38 -27.90
C LYS A 198 1.04 -13.83 -26.80
N CYS A 199 0.71 -14.91 -26.07
CA CYS A 199 1.51 -15.34 -24.93
C CYS A 199 2.72 -16.18 -25.39
N PRO A 200 3.96 -15.79 -25.01
CA PRO A 200 5.17 -16.56 -25.39
C PRO A 200 5.22 -17.96 -24.72
N ALA A 201 4.34 -18.21 -23.76
CA ALA A 201 4.25 -19.48 -23.05
C ALA A 201 3.03 -20.31 -23.43
N SER A 202 2.25 -19.94 -24.47
CA SER A 202 0.97 -20.58 -24.81
C SER A 202 1.11 -22.09 -25.05
N SER A 203 2.10 -22.53 -25.83
CA SER A 203 2.37 -23.95 -26.12
C SER A 203 2.71 -24.80 -24.89
N TYR A 204 3.14 -24.17 -23.80
CA TYR A 204 3.49 -24.85 -22.54
C TYR A 204 2.41 -24.70 -21.46
N CYS A 205 1.34 -23.93 -21.75
CA CYS A 205 0.37 -23.51 -20.75
C CYS A 205 -0.79 -24.51 -20.64
N LYS A 206 -0.87 -25.25 -19.53
CA LYS A 206 -1.96 -26.20 -19.30
C LYS A 206 -3.34 -25.54 -19.27
N GLY A 207 -3.45 -24.33 -18.68
CA GLY A 207 -4.71 -23.59 -18.63
C GLY A 207 -5.21 -23.15 -20.01
N PHE A 208 -4.29 -22.85 -20.95
CA PHE A 208 -4.62 -22.52 -22.33
C PHE A 208 -5.01 -23.78 -23.12
N ASN A 209 -4.23 -24.86 -23.00
CA ASN A 209 -4.51 -26.12 -23.69
C ASN A 209 -5.83 -26.77 -23.27
N LEU A 210 -6.38 -26.43 -22.11
CA LEU A 210 -7.67 -26.85 -21.62
C LEU A 210 -8.79 -25.84 -21.93
N ASP A 211 -8.47 -24.77 -22.67
CA ASP A 211 -9.38 -23.66 -23.03
C ASP A 211 -10.08 -22.97 -21.85
N LYS A 212 -9.50 -23.08 -20.67
CA LYS A 212 -10.05 -22.53 -19.41
C LYS A 212 -8.98 -21.82 -18.56
N PRO A 213 -8.23 -20.85 -19.11
CA PRO A 213 -7.14 -20.22 -18.36
C PRO A 213 -7.62 -19.46 -17.13
N GLU A 214 -8.86 -18.97 -17.09
CA GLU A 214 -9.41 -18.21 -15.96
C GLU A 214 -9.75 -19.09 -14.75
N ASP A 215 -9.90 -20.40 -14.94
CA ASP A 215 -10.11 -21.37 -13.86
C ASP A 215 -8.83 -21.58 -13.01
N TYR A 216 -7.69 -21.06 -13.47
CA TYR A 216 -6.39 -21.24 -12.83
C TYR A 216 -5.75 -19.91 -12.42
N PRO A 217 -5.64 -19.64 -11.11
CA PRO A 217 -6.21 -20.37 -9.98
C PRO A 217 -7.71 -20.10 -9.82
N ALA A 218 -8.41 -21.03 -9.21
CA ALA A 218 -9.81 -20.83 -8.85
C ALA A 218 -9.96 -19.60 -7.92
N THR A 219 -10.89 -18.73 -8.26
CA THR A 219 -11.16 -17.51 -7.48
C THR A 219 -12.14 -17.81 -6.36
N LYS A 220 -11.80 -17.43 -5.14
CA LYS A 220 -12.78 -17.42 -4.03
C LYS A 220 -13.75 -16.24 -4.23
N LYS A 221 -15.05 -16.51 -4.11
CA LYS A 221 -16.05 -15.43 -4.04
C LYS A 221 -15.71 -14.53 -2.85
N ARG A 222 -15.58 -13.24 -3.10
CA ARG A 222 -15.38 -12.25 -2.02
C ARG A 222 -16.75 -11.98 -1.39
N GLY A 223 -16.83 -12.09 -0.06
CA GLY A 223 -18.00 -11.63 0.70
C GLY A 223 -18.22 -10.12 0.56
N LYS A 224 -19.40 -9.65 0.97
CA LYS A 224 -19.67 -8.21 1.07
C LYS A 224 -18.70 -7.59 2.06
N LYS A 225 -18.16 -6.41 1.71
CA LYS A 225 -17.30 -5.66 2.61
C LYS A 225 -18.15 -5.08 3.74
N PRO A 226 -17.69 -5.13 5.01
CA PRO A 226 -18.38 -4.46 6.09
C PRO A 226 -18.43 -2.95 5.85
N HIS A 227 -19.50 -2.33 6.33
CA HIS A 227 -19.68 -0.88 6.33
C HIS A 227 -19.76 -0.39 7.75
N HIS A 228 -19.03 0.68 8.07
CA HIS A 228 -19.01 1.31 9.38
C HIS A 228 -19.44 2.78 9.25
N SER A 229 -20.14 3.28 10.24
CA SER A 229 -20.50 4.68 10.32
C SER A 229 -19.72 5.36 11.44
N PHE A 230 -19.18 6.53 11.14
CA PHE A 230 -18.42 7.36 12.09
C PHE A 230 -18.97 8.76 12.14
N VAL A 231 -18.82 9.40 13.29
CA VAL A 231 -19.08 10.82 13.47
C VAL A 231 -17.77 11.54 13.79
N SER A 232 -17.61 12.75 13.27
CA SER A 232 -16.42 13.58 13.43
C SER A 232 -16.81 14.96 13.93
N ALA A 233 -16.12 15.45 14.98
CA ALA A 233 -16.30 16.78 15.53
C ALA A 233 -15.23 17.73 14.99
N LEU A 234 -15.63 18.79 14.30
CA LEU A 234 -14.79 19.94 14.03
C LEU A 234 -15.04 20.95 15.15
N ILE A 235 -14.14 20.99 16.11
CA ILE A 235 -14.29 21.81 17.31
C ILE A 235 -13.56 23.11 17.04
N TRP A 236 -14.31 24.20 16.96
CA TRP A 236 -13.80 25.52 16.60
C TRP A 236 -13.43 26.35 17.81
N ARG A 237 -12.38 27.11 17.67
CA ARG A 237 -11.95 28.20 18.53
C ARG A 237 -11.55 29.35 17.61
N GLU A 238 -12.38 30.37 17.50
CA GLU A 238 -12.24 31.41 16.47
C GLU A 238 -12.21 30.79 15.06
N GLU A 239 -11.19 31.07 14.26
CA GLU A 239 -11.01 30.57 12.90
C GLU A 239 -10.21 29.25 12.83
N LYS A 240 -9.84 28.67 13.98
CA LYS A 240 -9.06 27.42 14.06
C LYS A 240 -9.91 26.28 14.59
N PHE A 241 -9.63 25.09 14.13
CA PHE A 241 -10.25 23.87 14.65
C PHE A 241 -9.21 22.87 15.16
N TYR A 242 -9.65 22.09 16.14
CA TYR A 242 -8.84 21.09 16.82
C TYR A 242 -8.56 19.89 15.92
N ILE A 243 -7.30 19.50 15.86
CA ILE A 243 -6.84 18.25 15.28
C ILE A 243 -5.95 17.48 16.25
N GLN A 244 -5.90 16.17 16.10
CA GLN A 244 -5.03 15.32 16.89
C GLN A 244 -4.35 14.27 16.02
N LYS A 245 -3.23 13.75 16.50
CA LYS A 245 -2.51 12.68 15.85
C LYS A 245 -3.07 11.32 16.25
N ARG A 246 -3.33 10.47 15.27
CA ARG A 246 -3.76 9.08 15.49
C ARG A 246 -2.66 8.29 16.17
N ASN A 247 -3.05 7.38 17.07
CA ASN A 247 -2.11 6.47 17.72
C ASN A 247 -1.27 5.69 16.69
N ASN A 248 -0.07 5.31 17.09
CA ASN A 248 0.85 4.51 16.27
C ASN A 248 0.39 3.04 16.07
N VAL A 249 -0.75 2.67 16.65
CA VAL A 249 -1.38 1.34 16.56
C VAL A 249 -2.75 1.49 15.89
N GLY A 250 -3.14 0.50 15.10
CA GLY A 250 -4.42 0.49 14.43
C GLY A 250 -4.36 0.93 12.97
N MET A 251 -5.45 1.51 12.49
CA MET A 251 -5.60 1.92 11.10
C MET A 251 -5.10 3.35 10.88
N LEU A 252 -4.33 3.56 9.80
CA LEU A 252 -3.77 4.87 9.41
C LEU A 252 -2.98 5.52 10.55
N PRO A 253 -1.98 4.83 11.14
CA PRO A 253 -1.23 5.33 12.28
C PRO A 253 -0.45 6.60 11.92
N GLY A 254 -0.32 7.51 12.90
CA GLY A 254 0.47 8.74 12.77
C GLY A 254 -0.10 9.80 11.82
N LEU A 255 -1.26 9.58 11.22
CA LEU A 255 -1.98 10.62 10.49
C LEU A 255 -2.72 11.54 11.47
N TRP A 256 -2.99 12.74 11.01
CA TRP A 256 -3.82 13.69 11.76
C TRP A 256 -5.31 13.44 11.49
N GLU A 257 -6.15 13.68 12.48
CA GLU A 257 -7.60 13.56 12.37
C GLU A 257 -8.31 14.57 13.27
N THR A 258 -9.55 14.84 12.97
CA THR A 258 -10.49 15.45 13.90
C THR A 258 -11.02 14.37 14.85
N PRO A 259 -11.42 14.68 16.10
CA PRO A 259 -12.04 13.72 17.01
C PRO A 259 -13.16 12.96 16.32
N SER A 260 -13.03 11.63 16.25
CA SER A 260 -13.97 10.79 15.50
C SER A 260 -14.33 9.54 16.28
N PHE A 261 -15.62 9.15 16.23
CA PHE A 261 -16.17 8.04 17.00
C PHE A 261 -17.02 7.15 16.11
N GLU A 262 -16.99 5.85 16.34
CA GLU A 262 -17.85 4.89 15.66
C GLU A 262 -19.30 5.02 16.18
N ILE A 263 -20.24 5.05 15.26
CA ILE A 263 -21.68 5.11 15.54
C ILE A 263 -22.17 3.67 15.69
N LYS A 264 -22.77 3.35 16.84
CA LYS A 264 -23.37 2.04 17.06
C LYS A 264 -24.66 1.90 16.27
N GLU A 265 -25.02 0.67 15.96
CA GLU A 265 -26.26 0.36 15.26
C GLU A 265 -27.48 0.97 15.99
N GLY A 266 -28.33 1.68 15.24
CA GLY A 266 -29.49 2.38 15.79
C GLY A 266 -29.21 3.70 16.54
N GLU A 267 -27.93 4.09 16.73
CA GLU A 267 -27.57 5.33 17.43
C GLU A 267 -27.54 6.53 16.48
N LYS A 268 -28.07 7.67 16.91
CA LYS A 268 -27.96 8.93 16.15
C LYS A 268 -26.52 9.47 16.20
N PRO A 269 -25.99 10.01 15.09
CA PRO A 269 -24.63 10.55 15.04
C PRO A 269 -24.32 11.58 16.13
N GLU A 270 -25.28 12.48 16.42
CA GLU A 270 -25.14 13.54 17.43
C GLU A 270 -24.93 12.95 18.83
N ILE A 271 -25.66 11.88 19.16
CA ILE A 271 -25.53 11.18 20.45
C ILE A 271 -24.18 10.51 20.58
N SER A 272 -23.76 9.80 19.54
CA SER A 272 -22.42 9.16 19.49
C SER A 272 -21.31 10.19 19.64
N LEU A 273 -21.44 11.37 19.02
CA LEU A 273 -20.47 12.45 19.12
C LEU A 273 -20.35 12.95 20.56
N ILE A 274 -21.47 13.33 21.20
CA ILE A 274 -21.47 13.86 22.57
C ILE A 274 -20.92 12.83 23.57
N LYS A 275 -21.36 11.57 23.46
CA LYS A 275 -20.83 10.47 24.29
C LYS A 275 -19.34 10.26 24.08
N GLY A 276 -18.90 10.27 22.81
CA GLY A 276 -17.49 10.10 22.45
C GLY A 276 -16.62 11.21 23.01
N MET A 277 -17.03 12.45 22.93
CA MET A 277 -16.32 13.60 23.48
C MET A 277 -16.19 13.50 25.00
N ARG A 278 -17.28 13.22 25.71
CA ARG A 278 -17.24 13.04 27.17
C ARG A 278 -16.29 11.92 27.59
N LYS A 279 -16.41 10.75 26.93
CA LYS A 279 -15.65 9.55 27.30
C LYS A 279 -14.15 9.69 27.02
N ASN A 280 -13.75 10.23 25.86
CA ASN A 280 -12.38 10.20 25.40
C ASN A 280 -11.62 11.51 25.63
N PHE A 281 -12.33 12.62 25.79
CA PHE A 281 -11.74 13.95 25.95
C PHE A 281 -12.11 14.64 27.26
N GLY A 282 -13.01 14.04 28.05
CA GLY A 282 -13.45 14.59 29.33
C GLY A 282 -14.20 15.93 29.21
N THR A 283 -14.62 16.32 28.00
CA THR A 283 -15.30 17.58 27.71
C THR A 283 -16.65 17.38 27.04
N SER A 284 -17.52 18.38 27.14
CA SER A 284 -18.76 18.45 26.40
C SER A 284 -18.65 19.49 25.29
N VAL A 285 -19.30 19.22 24.16
CA VAL A 285 -19.34 20.15 23.02
C VAL A 285 -20.79 20.52 22.70
N LYS A 286 -21.00 21.76 22.25
CA LYS A 286 -22.26 22.22 21.66
C LYS A 286 -22.15 21.99 20.14
N ILE A 287 -23.07 21.19 19.60
CA ILE A 287 -23.18 21.04 18.14
C ILE A 287 -23.84 22.31 17.60
N ILE A 288 -23.20 22.97 16.66
CA ILE A 288 -23.71 24.18 15.99
C ILE A 288 -24.55 23.77 14.78
N ASN A 289 -23.97 23.02 13.87
CA ASN A 289 -24.64 22.51 12.68
C ASN A 289 -23.99 21.25 12.17
N ARG A 290 -24.68 20.58 11.25
CA ARG A 290 -24.17 19.44 10.50
C ARG A 290 -23.47 19.95 9.26
N ILE A 291 -22.21 19.54 9.04
CA ILE A 291 -21.44 19.84 7.83
C ILE A 291 -21.94 18.97 6.67
N GLY A 292 -22.18 17.71 6.94
CA GLY A 292 -22.59 16.73 5.92
C GLY A 292 -22.13 15.31 6.25
N ALA A 293 -22.21 14.44 5.26
CA ALA A 293 -21.71 13.07 5.36
C ALA A 293 -20.96 12.69 4.08
N VAL A 294 -19.82 12.03 4.24
CA VAL A 294 -18.99 11.57 3.12
C VAL A 294 -18.76 10.07 3.18
N GLN A 295 -18.79 9.44 2.02
CA GLN A 295 -18.49 8.02 1.90
C GLN A 295 -17.06 7.79 1.41
N HIS A 296 -16.40 6.81 2.00
CA HIS A 296 -15.08 6.38 1.56
C HIS A 296 -14.93 4.86 1.65
N ALA A 297 -14.38 4.25 0.58
CA ALA A 297 -14.12 2.81 0.53
C ALA A 297 -12.63 2.55 0.72
N TYR A 298 -12.31 1.76 1.74
CA TYR A 298 -11.01 1.15 1.93
C TYR A 298 -10.95 -0.25 1.30
N SER A 299 -9.79 -0.88 1.29
CA SER A 299 -9.63 -2.18 0.65
C SER A 299 -10.48 -3.29 1.30
N HIS A 300 -10.71 -3.20 2.62
CA HIS A 300 -11.36 -4.26 3.40
C HIS A 300 -12.75 -3.88 3.93
N PHE A 301 -13.09 -2.61 3.97
CA PHE A 301 -14.39 -2.08 4.45
C PHE A 301 -14.68 -0.74 3.79
N SER A 302 -15.88 -0.22 4.03
CA SER A 302 -16.28 1.14 3.66
C SER A 302 -16.78 1.90 4.88
N ILE A 303 -16.73 3.22 4.83
CA ILE A 303 -17.22 4.08 5.90
C ILE A 303 -18.16 5.15 5.37
N THR A 304 -19.08 5.58 6.23
CA THR A 304 -19.74 6.90 6.17
C THR A 304 -19.22 7.73 7.34
N LEU A 305 -18.68 8.92 7.05
CA LEU A 305 -18.19 9.87 8.04
C LEU A 305 -19.14 11.07 8.07
N HIS A 306 -19.87 11.25 9.18
CA HIS A 306 -20.74 12.39 9.45
C HIS A 306 -19.95 13.49 10.15
N GLY A 307 -19.97 14.70 9.63
CA GLY A 307 -19.26 15.84 10.20
C GLY A 307 -20.19 16.86 10.86
N PHE A 308 -19.75 17.40 11.99
CA PHE A 308 -20.45 18.44 12.73
C PHE A 308 -19.49 19.54 13.13
N ASN A 309 -19.92 20.79 12.96
CA ASN A 309 -19.28 21.94 13.58
C ASN A 309 -19.70 22.01 15.05
N CYS A 310 -18.71 22.16 15.92
CA CYS A 310 -18.90 22.15 17.37
C CYS A 310 -18.15 23.31 18.03
N LEU A 311 -18.68 23.77 19.18
CA LEU A 311 -17.97 24.63 20.12
C LEU A 311 -17.72 23.88 21.42
N GLU A 312 -16.61 24.16 22.06
CA GLU A 312 -16.29 23.65 23.39
C GLU A 312 -17.13 24.35 24.44
N LEU A 313 -17.75 23.60 25.36
CA LEU A 313 -18.67 24.17 26.36
C LEU A 313 -17.97 24.52 27.66
N ASN A 314 -17.14 23.66 28.20
CA ASN A 314 -16.57 23.82 29.54
C ASN A 314 -15.21 23.14 29.63
N SER A 315 -14.17 23.86 29.85
CA SER A 315 -12.82 23.36 30.07
C SER A 315 -12.02 22.94 28.83
N GLN A 316 -10.71 23.02 28.98
CA GLN A 316 -9.75 22.64 27.94
C GLN A 316 -9.94 21.15 27.57
N ILE A 317 -9.99 20.87 26.27
CA ILE A 317 -9.95 19.52 25.76
C ILE A 317 -8.72 18.84 26.35
N LYS A 318 -8.94 17.81 27.18
CA LYS A 318 -7.89 16.90 27.63
C LYS A 318 -7.61 15.93 26.49
N GLY A 319 -6.91 16.42 25.46
CA GLY A 319 -6.72 15.71 24.22
C GLY A 319 -5.55 14.73 24.21
N ALA A 320 -5.30 14.19 23.04
CA ALA A 320 -4.14 13.36 22.73
C ALA A 320 -2.81 14.10 23.07
N ARG A 321 -1.72 13.34 23.22
CA ARG A 321 -0.38 13.93 23.45
C ARG A 321 0.04 14.88 22.36
N ASP A 322 -0.27 14.53 21.09
CA ASP A 322 0.03 15.35 19.92
C ASP A 322 -1.29 15.93 19.36
N PHE A 323 -1.53 17.20 19.57
CA PHE A 323 -2.67 17.93 19.01
C PHE A 323 -2.25 19.32 18.54
N ASP A 324 -3.08 19.93 17.72
CA ASP A 324 -2.89 21.31 17.26
C ASP A 324 -4.24 21.98 16.98
N TRP A 325 -4.22 23.31 16.91
CA TRP A 325 -5.34 24.14 16.49
C TRP A 325 -4.95 24.81 15.18
N ILE A 326 -5.60 24.39 14.09
CA ILE A 326 -5.22 24.81 12.75
C ILE A 326 -6.36 25.53 12.03
N SER A 327 -5.98 26.46 11.16
CA SER A 327 -6.91 27.05 10.19
C SER A 327 -7.07 26.14 8.96
N LYS A 328 -8.03 26.47 8.11
CA LYS A 328 -8.24 25.73 6.85
C LYS A 328 -7.02 25.82 5.91
N ILE A 329 -6.27 26.93 5.94
CA ILE A 329 -5.06 27.12 5.12
C ILE A 329 -3.95 26.18 5.58
N ASP A 330 -3.85 25.91 6.88
CA ASP A 330 -2.83 25.04 7.46
C ASP A 330 -2.99 23.55 7.11
N LEU A 331 -4.15 23.15 6.58
CA LEU A 331 -4.40 21.75 6.17
C LEU A 331 -3.31 21.20 5.22
N ILE A 332 -2.68 22.07 4.45
CA ILE A 332 -1.61 21.68 3.53
C ILE A 332 -0.37 21.14 4.26
N ASN A 333 -0.16 21.51 5.51
CA ASN A 333 0.99 21.12 6.31
C ASN A 333 0.81 19.75 7.01
N PHE A 334 -0.40 19.26 7.08
CA PHE A 334 -0.76 18.04 7.81
C PHE A 334 -1.20 16.93 6.85
N THR A 335 -1.04 15.68 7.27
CA THR A 335 -1.47 14.51 6.48
C THR A 335 -2.68 13.85 7.16
N PHE A 336 -3.82 13.84 6.46
CA PHE A 336 -5.07 13.29 6.96
C PHE A 336 -5.51 12.03 6.19
N PRO A 337 -6.39 11.19 6.78
CA PRO A 337 -7.15 10.20 6.03
C PRO A 337 -7.96 10.83 4.90
N ARG A 338 -8.09 10.14 3.78
CA ARG A 338 -8.85 10.65 2.62
C ARG A 338 -10.30 11.04 2.94
N ALA A 339 -10.93 10.35 3.88
CA ALA A 339 -12.28 10.69 4.34
C ALA A 339 -12.36 12.07 5.00
N ASN A 340 -11.32 12.45 5.78
CA ASN A 340 -11.24 13.77 6.40
C ASN A 340 -11.13 14.87 5.34
N TYR A 341 -10.29 14.70 4.31
CA TYR A 341 -10.21 15.68 3.21
C TYR A 341 -11.55 15.87 2.48
N LYS A 342 -12.29 14.77 2.26
CA LYS A 342 -13.64 14.87 1.69
C LYS A 342 -14.59 15.65 2.61
N LEU A 343 -14.47 15.46 3.92
CA LEU A 343 -15.29 16.21 4.88
C LEU A 343 -14.89 17.69 4.90
N PHE A 344 -13.60 18.00 4.92
CA PHE A 344 -13.10 19.37 4.90
C PHE A 344 -13.50 20.14 3.64
N SER A 345 -13.68 19.46 2.50
CA SER A 345 -14.18 20.11 1.28
C SER A 345 -15.66 20.54 1.36
N LEU A 346 -16.40 20.06 2.36
CA LEU A 346 -17.79 20.46 2.62
C LEU A 346 -17.90 21.64 3.60
N ILE A 347 -16.78 22.09 4.18
CA ILE A 347 -16.79 23.23 5.09
C ILE A 347 -16.89 24.52 4.28
N ASP A 348 -18.05 25.15 4.28
CA ASP A 348 -18.19 26.52 3.77
C ASP A 348 -17.48 27.51 4.69
N LEU A 349 -16.80 28.49 4.10
CA LEU A 349 -16.05 29.55 4.81
C LEU A 349 -16.93 30.61 5.47
N LYS A 350 -18.21 30.32 5.67
CA LYS A 350 -19.14 31.23 6.37
C LYS A 350 -19.61 30.58 7.67
N VAL A 351 -18.83 30.77 8.72
CA VAL A 351 -19.29 30.75 10.12
C VAL A 351 -18.87 32.04 10.77
#